data_78f26036122d36142304da171b6109f9
#
_entry.id   78f26036122d36142304da171b6109f9
#
_cell.length_a   1.000
_cell.length_b   1.000
_cell.length_c   1.000
_cell.angle_alpha   90.00
_cell.angle_beta   90.00
_cell.angle_gamma   90.00
#
_symmetry.space_group_name_H-M   'P 1'
#
loop_
_entity.id
_entity.type
_entity.pdbx_description
1 polymer ?
#
loop_
_entity_poly.entity_id
_entity_poly.type
_entity_poly.pdbx_seq_one_letter_code
_entity_poly.pdbx_strand_id
1 'polypeptide(L)'
;MQKKCQFKNGYTFNRVINGCWQLSAEHCLQGHLDYDDAIHAFHELVEQGFTTFDCADIYTGAEELLGRFVMELKGSGHYREEDIQIHTKFVPDKDVLPVINMEYTEGIVDRSLKRMHREALDLVQFHWWDFDVPGMMETAFDLVKLQKKGKIRNIGMCNMDTNALKQMVDAGIPVVSNQAQYSVFDRRPERTLLDYSAEHGIYTFAYGTLAGGFLAERYMGKEYEAPETRSQVKYMQIIEDSLGWNGMQKLLPVLKAIADNHGVTIANVATQYILNQKSVGAVMVGTRNSRHVKSNLQTLEFDLTDEEMKMIRDFVDQYPTPEGECYELERTSPRYKGIILTDRNNVEN
;
A
#
# COMPACT_ATOMS: atom_id res chain seq x y z
N MET A 1 0.90 9.73 18.80
CA MET A 1 0.43 10.14 17.44
C MET A 1 -1.06 9.88 17.25
N GLN A 2 -1.76 10.65 16.36
CA GLN A 2 -3.16 10.41 16.03
C GLN A 2 -3.32 9.08 15.26
N LYS A 3 -4.25 8.21 15.71
CA LYS A 3 -4.45 6.87 15.12
C LYS A 3 -5.21 6.88 13.79
N LYS A 4 -6.02 7.91 13.52
CA LYS A 4 -6.87 8.04 12.33
C LYS A 4 -6.65 9.38 11.63
N CYS A 5 -6.82 9.39 10.31
CA CYS A 5 -6.95 10.57 9.47
C CYS A 5 -8.33 10.63 8.82
N GLN A 6 -8.66 11.77 8.21
CA GLN A 6 -9.95 12.00 7.58
C GLN A 6 -9.77 12.71 6.25
N PHE A 7 -10.48 12.26 5.21
CA PHE A 7 -10.62 13.01 3.96
C PHE A 7 -11.51 14.25 4.16
N LYS A 8 -11.42 15.20 3.25
CA LYS A 8 -12.23 16.44 3.29
C LYS A 8 -13.74 16.18 3.33
N ASN A 9 -14.21 15.06 2.81
CA ASN A 9 -15.62 14.65 2.81
C ASN A 9 -16.08 13.95 4.09
N GLY A 10 -15.23 13.87 5.12
CA GLY A 10 -15.56 13.27 6.41
C GLY A 10 -15.24 11.78 6.55
N TYR A 11 -14.81 11.09 5.47
CA TYR A 11 -14.43 9.68 5.55
C TYR A 11 -13.15 9.50 6.37
N THR A 12 -13.18 8.61 7.38
CA THR A 12 -12.06 8.34 8.28
C THR A 12 -11.39 7.00 7.98
N PHE A 13 -10.07 6.94 8.17
CA PHE A 13 -9.26 5.73 8.00
C PHE A 13 -8.12 5.68 9.02
N ASN A 14 -7.61 4.48 9.30
CA ASN A 14 -6.45 4.32 10.18
C ASN A 14 -5.15 4.78 9.48
N ARG A 15 -4.21 5.33 10.25
CA ARG A 15 -2.90 5.71 9.73
C ARG A 15 -1.97 4.51 9.50
N VAL A 16 -2.20 3.39 10.17
CA VAL A 16 -1.65 2.09 9.80
C VAL A 16 -2.78 1.27 9.19
N ILE A 17 -2.67 0.97 7.92
CA ILE A 17 -3.65 0.22 7.13
C ILE A 17 -3.16 -1.21 6.96
N ASN A 18 -4.05 -2.17 7.16
CA ASN A 18 -3.75 -3.59 7.08
C ASN A 18 -3.70 -4.04 5.62
N GLY A 19 -2.49 -4.27 5.09
CA GLY A 19 -2.28 -4.65 3.70
C GLY A 19 -2.51 -6.15 3.46
N CYS A 20 -3.28 -6.48 2.43
CA CYS A 20 -3.63 -7.84 2.06
C CYS A 20 -2.81 -8.42 0.89
N TRP A 21 -1.81 -7.71 0.35
CA TRP A 21 -1.02 -8.22 -0.77
C TRP A 21 -0.33 -9.56 -0.45
N GLN A 22 0.16 -9.74 0.78
CA GLN A 22 0.81 -10.99 1.21
C GLN A 22 -0.17 -12.17 1.38
N LEU A 23 -1.47 -11.92 1.26
CA LEU A 23 -2.54 -12.92 1.29
C LEU A 23 -2.99 -13.35 -0.11
N SER A 24 -2.45 -12.73 -1.17
CA SER A 24 -2.64 -13.22 -2.54
C SER A 24 -1.97 -14.59 -2.71
N ALA A 25 -2.68 -15.51 -3.37
CA ALA A 25 -2.23 -16.90 -3.54
C ALA A 25 -0.83 -17.01 -4.19
N GLU A 26 -0.48 -16.06 -5.07
CA GLU A 26 0.83 -16.08 -5.76
C GLU A 26 1.93 -15.30 -5.03
N HIS A 27 1.66 -14.73 -3.86
CA HIS A 27 2.66 -13.96 -3.14
C HIS A 27 3.80 -14.81 -2.58
N CYS A 28 3.47 -15.98 -2.02
CA CYS A 28 4.44 -16.90 -1.47
C CYS A 28 5.10 -17.71 -2.59
N LEU A 29 6.44 -17.67 -2.68
CA LEU A 29 7.20 -18.53 -3.60
C LEU A 29 7.28 -19.97 -3.05
N GLN A 30 7.16 -20.14 -1.73
CA GLN A 30 7.19 -21.43 -1.03
C GLN A 30 6.19 -21.44 0.13
N GLY A 31 5.61 -22.62 0.41
CA GLY A 31 4.67 -22.82 1.52
C GLY A 31 3.22 -22.44 1.19
N HIS A 32 2.37 -22.54 2.20
CA HIS A 32 0.94 -22.24 2.10
C HIS A 32 0.56 -21.06 3.00
N LEU A 33 -0.50 -20.36 2.60
CA LEU A 33 -1.13 -19.32 3.42
C LEU A 33 -2.12 -19.98 4.37
N ASP A 34 -2.07 -19.57 5.64
CA ASP A 34 -3.08 -19.93 6.63
C ASP A 34 -4.11 -18.80 6.67
N TYR A 35 -5.21 -18.99 5.96
CA TYR A 35 -6.28 -18.01 5.87
C TYR A 35 -7.09 -17.90 7.17
N ASP A 36 -7.14 -18.94 7.99
CA ASP A 36 -7.84 -18.90 9.28
C ASP A 36 -7.04 -18.08 10.30
N ASP A 37 -5.70 -18.22 10.35
CA ASP A 37 -4.84 -17.36 11.16
C ASP A 37 -4.87 -15.90 10.67
N ALA A 38 -4.97 -15.67 9.36
CA ALA A 38 -5.14 -14.32 8.82
C ALA A 38 -6.46 -13.66 9.27
N ILE A 39 -7.57 -14.39 9.23
CA ILE A 39 -8.87 -13.92 9.72
C ILE A 39 -8.82 -13.66 11.23
N HIS A 40 -8.19 -14.56 11.98
CA HIS A 40 -7.99 -14.35 13.43
C HIS A 40 -7.22 -13.04 13.70
N ALA A 41 -6.13 -12.80 12.95
CA ALA A 41 -5.40 -11.53 13.05
C ALA A 41 -6.27 -10.30 12.69
N PHE A 42 -7.18 -10.43 11.72
CA PHE A 42 -8.10 -9.35 11.38
C PHE A 42 -9.07 -9.03 12.52
N HIS A 43 -9.60 -10.05 13.20
CA HIS A 43 -10.44 -9.86 14.38
C HIS A 43 -9.67 -9.14 15.50
N GLU A 44 -8.45 -9.59 15.83
CA GLU A 44 -7.60 -8.93 16.84
C GLU A 44 -7.35 -7.46 16.50
N LEU A 45 -7.07 -7.14 15.23
CA LEU A 45 -6.85 -5.76 14.78
C LEU A 45 -8.08 -4.88 14.94
N VAL A 46 -9.25 -5.39 14.54
CA VAL A 46 -10.52 -4.66 14.67
C VAL A 46 -10.89 -4.39 16.13
N GLU A 47 -10.69 -5.37 17.02
CA GLU A 47 -10.89 -5.19 18.46
C GLU A 47 -10.00 -4.10 19.05
N GLN A 48 -8.81 -3.86 18.48
CA GLN A 48 -7.90 -2.77 18.85
C GLN A 48 -8.18 -1.44 18.12
N GLY A 49 -9.23 -1.38 17.27
CA GLY A 49 -9.65 -0.19 16.54
C GLY A 49 -8.92 0.04 15.22
N PHE A 50 -8.19 -0.95 14.71
CA PHE A 50 -7.53 -0.91 13.39
C PHE A 50 -8.45 -1.54 12.34
N THR A 51 -9.38 -0.76 11.86
CA THR A 51 -10.53 -1.17 11.06
C THR A 51 -10.37 -0.96 9.56
N THR A 52 -9.20 -0.46 9.10
CA THR A 52 -8.95 -0.16 7.69
C THR A 52 -8.05 -1.23 7.06
N PHE A 53 -8.50 -1.79 5.94
CA PHE A 53 -7.82 -2.83 5.16
C PHE A 53 -7.56 -2.35 3.74
N ASP A 54 -6.41 -2.73 3.14
CA ASP A 54 -6.06 -2.45 1.75
C ASP A 54 -5.91 -3.75 0.96
N CYS A 55 -6.69 -3.85 -0.11
CA CYS A 55 -6.73 -4.99 -1.03
C CYS A 55 -6.50 -4.54 -2.48
N ALA A 56 -6.71 -5.43 -3.44
CA ALA A 56 -6.80 -5.13 -4.86
C ALA A 56 -7.58 -6.24 -5.60
N ASP A 57 -8.22 -5.86 -6.68
CA ASP A 57 -8.92 -6.74 -7.63
C ASP A 57 -8.02 -7.84 -8.21
N ILE A 58 -6.71 -7.57 -8.32
CA ILE A 58 -5.68 -8.49 -8.82
C ILE A 58 -5.01 -9.34 -7.72
N TYR A 59 -5.37 -9.18 -6.45
CA TYR A 59 -4.82 -10.01 -5.37
C TYR A 59 -5.65 -11.29 -5.25
N THR A 60 -5.26 -12.33 -5.99
CA THR A 60 -6.01 -13.58 -6.11
C THR A 60 -6.39 -14.16 -4.74
N GLY A 61 -7.68 -14.28 -4.46
CA GLY A 61 -8.25 -14.80 -3.23
C GLY A 61 -8.33 -13.81 -2.05
N ALA A 62 -7.72 -12.62 -2.14
CA ALA A 62 -7.66 -11.71 -1.00
C ALA A 62 -8.96 -10.91 -0.80
N GLU A 63 -9.66 -10.53 -1.88
CA GLU A 63 -10.98 -9.88 -1.78
C GLU A 63 -12.03 -10.85 -1.20
N GLU A 64 -12.00 -12.13 -1.60
CA GLU A 64 -12.85 -13.19 -1.08
C GLU A 64 -12.59 -13.44 0.41
N LEU A 65 -11.31 -13.43 0.82
CA LEU A 65 -10.92 -13.56 2.23
C LEU A 65 -11.47 -12.41 3.08
N LEU A 66 -11.35 -11.16 2.59
CA LEU A 66 -11.98 -10.01 3.24
C LEU A 66 -13.51 -10.11 3.26
N GLY A 67 -14.11 -10.61 2.20
CA GLY A 67 -15.55 -10.88 2.15
C GLY A 67 -15.99 -11.88 3.22
N ARG A 68 -15.27 -12.99 3.38
CA ARG A 68 -15.50 -13.96 4.46
C ARG A 68 -15.41 -13.27 5.83
N PHE A 69 -14.36 -12.49 6.08
CA PHE A 69 -14.17 -11.75 7.32
C PHE A 69 -15.32 -10.76 7.59
N VAL A 70 -15.77 -10.00 6.57
CA VAL A 70 -16.91 -9.08 6.71
C VAL A 70 -18.19 -9.83 7.08
N MET A 71 -18.43 -11.00 6.50
CA MET A 71 -19.61 -11.82 6.82
C MET A 71 -19.55 -12.37 8.25
N GLU A 72 -18.37 -12.78 8.73
CA GLU A 72 -18.19 -13.20 10.12
C GLU A 72 -18.47 -12.05 11.10
N LEU A 73 -17.97 -10.85 10.83
CA LEU A 73 -18.24 -9.65 11.64
C LEU A 73 -19.75 -9.28 11.66
N LYS A 74 -20.41 -9.29 10.52
CA LYS A 74 -21.87 -9.05 10.43
C LYS A 74 -22.65 -10.10 11.23
N GLY A 75 -22.24 -11.36 11.16
CA GLY A 75 -22.86 -12.46 11.90
C GLY A 75 -22.69 -12.36 13.42
N SER A 76 -21.64 -11.70 13.91
CA SER A 76 -21.42 -11.47 15.34
C SER A 76 -22.41 -10.48 15.96
N GLY A 77 -23.00 -9.60 15.16
CA GLY A 77 -23.89 -8.52 15.61
C GLY A 77 -23.21 -7.36 16.36
N HIS A 78 -21.88 -7.41 16.50
CA HIS A 78 -21.11 -6.37 17.21
C HIS A 78 -20.61 -5.24 16.32
N TYR A 79 -20.57 -5.48 15.01
CA TYR A 79 -20.05 -4.53 14.02
C TYR A 79 -21.07 -4.27 12.91
N ARG A 80 -21.15 -3.01 12.47
CA ARG A 80 -21.90 -2.59 11.29
C ARG A 80 -20.94 -2.51 10.10
N GLU A 81 -21.47 -2.50 8.89
CA GLU A 81 -20.69 -2.41 7.67
C GLU A 81 -19.76 -1.18 7.63
N GLU A 82 -20.27 -0.04 8.09
CA GLU A 82 -19.53 1.23 8.13
C GLU A 82 -18.40 1.27 9.17
N ASP A 83 -18.37 0.35 10.12
CA ASP A 83 -17.30 0.29 11.13
C ASP A 83 -15.99 -0.24 10.56
N ILE A 84 -16.04 -0.93 9.39
CA ILE A 84 -14.89 -1.50 8.70
C ILE A 84 -14.69 -0.79 7.35
N GLN A 85 -13.51 -0.26 7.12
CA GLN A 85 -13.12 0.40 5.89
C GLN A 85 -12.31 -0.55 5.01
N ILE A 86 -12.72 -0.76 3.77
CA ILE A 86 -11.98 -1.56 2.81
C ILE A 86 -11.61 -0.70 1.60
N HIS A 87 -10.33 -0.52 1.42
CA HIS A 87 -9.73 0.09 0.24
C HIS A 87 -9.37 -1.03 -0.73
N THR A 88 -9.85 -0.95 -1.96
CA THR A 88 -9.40 -1.85 -3.01
C THR A 88 -8.80 -1.06 -4.17
N LYS A 89 -8.40 -1.75 -5.22
CA LYS A 89 -7.82 -1.12 -6.40
C LYS A 89 -8.63 -1.51 -7.63
N PHE A 90 -8.55 -0.66 -8.63
CA PHE A 90 -8.91 -0.98 -10.01
C PHE A 90 -7.62 -1.02 -10.81
N VAL A 91 -7.17 -2.22 -11.15
CA VAL A 91 -5.92 -2.49 -11.87
C VAL A 91 -6.27 -3.27 -13.14
N PRO A 92 -6.61 -2.60 -14.25
CA PRO A 92 -6.98 -3.30 -15.49
C PRO A 92 -5.82 -4.17 -15.99
N ASP A 93 -6.14 -5.28 -16.64
CA ASP A 93 -5.12 -6.11 -17.28
C ASP A 93 -4.40 -5.30 -18.39
N LYS A 94 -3.11 -5.51 -18.51
CA LYS A 94 -2.28 -4.67 -19.38
C LYS A 94 -2.66 -4.81 -20.86
N ASP A 95 -3.05 -5.99 -21.30
CA ASP A 95 -3.47 -6.29 -22.68
C ASP A 95 -4.82 -5.64 -23.02
N VAL A 96 -5.65 -5.33 -22.02
CA VAL A 96 -6.97 -4.70 -22.20
C VAL A 96 -6.88 -3.18 -22.32
N LEU A 97 -5.79 -2.54 -21.87
CA LEU A 97 -5.68 -1.08 -21.84
C LEU A 97 -6.09 -0.38 -23.16
N PRO A 98 -5.68 -0.87 -24.38
CA PRO A 98 -6.03 -0.18 -25.62
C PRO A 98 -7.53 -0.23 -25.99
N VAL A 99 -8.29 -1.13 -25.39
CA VAL A 99 -9.69 -1.42 -25.72
C VAL A 99 -10.64 -1.30 -24.53
N ILE A 100 -10.13 -0.84 -23.38
CA ILE A 100 -10.91 -0.71 -22.15
C ILE A 100 -12.13 0.19 -22.37
N ASN A 101 -13.23 -0.18 -21.74
CA ASN A 101 -14.49 0.57 -21.84
C ASN A 101 -15.25 0.53 -20.51
N MET A 102 -16.37 1.25 -20.46
CA MET A 102 -17.22 1.34 -19.27
C MET A 102 -17.72 -0.02 -18.78
N GLU A 103 -18.06 -0.94 -19.69
CA GLU A 103 -18.57 -2.27 -19.34
C GLU A 103 -17.51 -3.10 -18.61
N TYR A 104 -16.27 -3.09 -19.10
CA TYR A 104 -15.14 -3.73 -18.42
C TYR A 104 -14.90 -3.10 -17.05
N THR A 105 -14.87 -1.76 -16.97
CA THR A 105 -14.63 -1.03 -15.72
C THR A 105 -15.70 -1.33 -14.68
N GLU A 106 -16.98 -1.30 -15.07
CA GLU A 106 -18.10 -1.63 -14.19
C GLU A 106 -18.07 -3.11 -13.78
N GLY A 107 -17.75 -4.01 -14.70
CA GLY A 107 -17.62 -5.44 -14.42
C GLY A 107 -16.58 -5.78 -13.34
N ILE A 108 -15.41 -5.13 -13.36
CA ILE A 108 -14.38 -5.29 -12.33
C ILE A 108 -14.87 -4.77 -10.97
N VAL A 109 -15.47 -3.57 -10.94
CA VAL A 109 -16.03 -2.98 -9.70
C VAL A 109 -17.13 -3.87 -9.12
N ASP A 110 -18.05 -4.38 -9.96
CA ASP A 110 -19.14 -5.28 -9.53
C ASP A 110 -18.59 -6.61 -8.98
N ARG A 111 -17.53 -7.13 -9.57
CA ARG A 111 -16.85 -8.32 -9.08
C ARG A 111 -16.24 -8.08 -7.69
N SER A 112 -15.56 -6.96 -7.48
CA SER A 112 -15.02 -6.59 -6.17
C SER A 112 -16.11 -6.42 -5.11
N LEU A 113 -17.23 -5.76 -5.45
CA LEU A 113 -18.40 -5.64 -4.58
C LEU A 113 -18.94 -7.01 -4.16
N LYS A 114 -19.07 -7.93 -5.12
CA LYS A 114 -19.56 -9.30 -4.89
C LYS A 114 -18.60 -10.10 -4.01
N ARG A 115 -17.29 -10.08 -4.30
CA ARG A 115 -16.26 -10.81 -3.54
C ARG A 115 -16.21 -10.37 -2.09
N MET A 116 -16.30 -9.05 -1.86
CA MET A 116 -16.21 -8.46 -0.52
C MET A 116 -17.56 -8.34 0.21
N HIS A 117 -18.67 -8.79 -0.40
CA HIS A 117 -20.03 -8.69 0.16
C HIS A 117 -20.40 -7.25 0.58
N ARG A 118 -20.06 -6.26 -0.27
CA ARG A 118 -20.30 -4.83 -0.03
C ARG A 118 -21.31 -4.26 -1.02
N GLU A 119 -22.09 -3.26 -0.58
CA GLU A 119 -22.98 -2.48 -1.46
C GLU A 119 -22.24 -1.34 -2.14
N ALA A 120 -21.20 -0.80 -1.50
CA ALA A 120 -20.34 0.24 -2.03
C ALA A 120 -18.90 0.03 -1.57
N LEU A 121 -17.92 0.25 -2.45
CA LEU A 121 -16.49 0.24 -2.15
C LEU A 121 -16.11 1.55 -1.46
N ASP A 122 -15.41 1.49 -0.33
CA ASP A 122 -15.07 2.67 0.46
C ASP A 122 -14.04 3.56 -0.25
N LEU A 123 -13.04 2.96 -0.88
CA LEU A 123 -12.03 3.62 -1.71
C LEU A 123 -11.61 2.68 -2.83
N VAL A 124 -11.67 3.16 -4.07
CA VAL A 124 -11.09 2.48 -5.24
C VAL A 124 -9.86 3.27 -5.68
N GLN A 125 -8.72 2.61 -5.69
CA GLN A 125 -7.43 3.19 -6.04
C GLN A 125 -7.08 2.78 -7.48
N PHE A 126 -7.17 3.74 -8.40
CA PHE A 126 -6.95 3.52 -9.83
C PHE A 126 -5.47 3.39 -10.16
N HIS A 127 -5.10 2.31 -10.83
CA HIS A 127 -3.77 2.07 -11.38
C HIS A 127 -3.81 2.01 -12.92
N TRP A 128 -2.77 2.55 -13.55
CA TRP A 128 -2.56 2.45 -14.99
C TRP A 128 -1.13 2.00 -15.27
N TRP A 129 -0.97 0.94 -16.08
CA TRP A 129 0.34 0.31 -16.28
C TRP A 129 1.29 1.11 -17.14
N ASP A 130 0.78 1.81 -18.16
CA ASP A 130 1.61 2.41 -19.21
C ASP A 130 0.98 3.74 -19.65
N PHE A 131 1.62 4.84 -19.32
CA PHE A 131 1.10 6.17 -19.60
C PHE A 131 1.11 6.55 -21.07
N ASP A 132 1.85 5.80 -21.92
CA ASP A 132 1.85 5.97 -23.37
C ASP A 132 0.63 5.29 -24.04
N VAL A 133 -0.06 4.40 -23.32
CA VAL A 133 -1.29 3.78 -23.80
C VAL A 133 -2.49 4.69 -23.47
N PRO A 134 -3.26 5.14 -24.51
CA PRO A 134 -4.43 6.00 -24.31
C PRO A 134 -5.55 5.27 -23.55
N GLY A 135 -6.50 6.04 -22.98
CA GLY A 135 -7.67 5.50 -22.26
C GLY A 135 -7.64 5.75 -20.74
N MET A 136 -6.50 6.16 -20.19
CA MET A 136 -6.35 6.41 -18.75
C MET A 136 -7.37 7.43 -18.22
N MET A 137 -7.55 8.55 -18.92
CA MET A 137 -8.47 9.62 -18.48
C MET A 137 -9.92 9.20 -18.62
N GLU A 138 -10.28 8.55 -19.72
CA GLU A 138 -11.63 8.01 -19.97
C GLU A 138 -12.01 7.00 -18.90
N THR A 139 -11.10 6.10 -18.55
CA THR A 139 -11.28 5.10 -17.47
C THR A 139 -11.45 5.78 -16.10
N ALA A 140 -10.67 6.81 -15.80
CA ALA A 140 -10.85 7.58 -14.58
C ALA A 140 -12.23 8.24 -14.49
N PHE A 141 -12.74 8.79 -15.61
CA PHE A 141 -14.11 9.30 -15.68
C PHE A 141 -15.17 8.20 -15.54
N ASP A 142 -14.91 6.98 -16.02
CA ASP A 142 -15.83 5.86 -15.81
C ASP A 142 -15.93 5.50 -14.31
N LEU A 143 -14.81 5.52 -13.57
CA LEU A 143 -14.86 5.38 -12.10
C LEU A 143 -15.65 6.52 -11.43
N VAL A 144 -15.57 7.76 -11.92
CA VAL A 144 -16.41 8.87 -11.43
C VAL A 144 -17.89 8.63 -11.71
N LYS A 145 -18.24 8.04 -12.85
CA LYS A 145 -19.63 7.64 -13.14
C LYS A 145 -20.12 6.57 -12.15
N LEU A 146 -19.26 5.60 -11.82
CA LEU A 146 -19.58 4.56 -10.83
C LEU A 146 -19.69 5.13 -9.41
N GLN A 147 -18.90 6.15 -9.07
CA GLN A 147 -19.06 6.90 -7.83
C GLN A 147 -20.43 7.60 -7.77
N LYS A 148 -20.84 8.25 -8.85
CA LYS A 148 -22.18 8.88 -8.94
C LYS A 148 -23.32 7.87 -8.88
N LYS A 149 -23.11 6.63 -9.35
CA LYS A 149 -24.06 5.51 -9.21
C LYS A 149 -24.11 4.94 -7.77
N GLY A 150 -23.21 5.37 -6.87
CA GLY A 150 -23.13 4.91 -5.48
C GLY A 150 -22.34 3.62 -5.28
N LYS A 151 -21.69 3.06 -6.31
CA LYS A 151 -20.86 1.86 -6.21
C LYS A 151 -19.48 2.12 -5.57
N ILE A 152 -18.99 3.36 -5.64
CA ILE A 152 -17.69 3.80 -5.10
C ILE A 152 -17.93 5.03 -4.24
N ARG A 153 -17.38 5.05 -3.02
CA ARG A 153 -17.48 6.21 -2.11
C ARG A 153 -16.40 7.24 -2.37
N ASN A 154 -15.14 6.77 -2.53
CA ASN A 154 -13.97 7.61 -2.73
C ASN A 154 -13.11 7.08 -3.88
N ILE A 155 -12.47 7.99 -4.62
CA ILE A 155 -11.52 7.67 -5.69
C ILE A 155 -10.13 8.09 -5.24
N GLY A 156 -9.22 7.14 -5.22
CA GLY A 156 -7.78 7.36 -5.05
C GLY A 156 -7.03 6.93 -6.30
N MET A 157 -5.73 7.19 -6.29
CA MET A 157 -4.79 6.73 -7.31
C MET A 157 -3.81 5.72 -6.71
N CYS A 158 -3.20 4.90 -7.56
CA CYS A 158 -2.17 3.96 -7.17
C CYS A 158 -1.00 4.06 -8.16
N ASN A 159 0.19 4.32 -7.63
CA ASN A 159 1.43 4.43 -8.41
C ASN A 159 1.41 5.52 -9.49
N MET A 160 0.60 6.56 -9.36
CA MET A 160 0.70 7.71 -10.25
C MET A 160 1.93 8.54 -9.87
N ASP A 161 2.73 8.91 -10.85
CA ASP A 161 3.74 9.95 -10.69
C ASP A 161 3.08 11.32 -10.59
N THR A 162 3.87 12.36 -10.35
CA THR A 162 3.33 13.71 -10.16
C THR A 162 2.63 14.23 -11.41
N ASN A 163 3.11 13.92 -12.60
CA ASN A 163 2.50 14.37 -13.86
C ASN A 163 1.15 13.71 -14.11
N ALA A 164 1.05 12.39 -13.94
CA ALA A 164 -0.21 11.65 -14.08
C ALA A 164 -1.22 12.09 -13.02
N LEU A 165 -0.79 12.26 -11.76
CA LEU A 165 -1.64 12.76 -10.70
C LEU A 165 -2.17 14.17 -11.00
N LYS A 166 -1.30 15.06 -11.51
CA LYS A 166 -1.68 16.42 -11.94
C LYS A 166 -2.74 16.37 -13.03
N GLN A 167 -2.58 15.55 -14.05
CA GLN A 167 -3.57 15.39 -15.13
C GLN A 167 -4.95 15.01 -14.56
N MET A 168 -5.01 14.07 -13.61
CA MET A 168 -6.25 13.66 -12.95
C MET A 168 -6.92 14.82 -12.22
N VAL A 169 -6.15 15.56 -11.44
CA VAL A 169 -6.64 16.70 -10.65
C VAL A 169 -7.11 17.85 -11.57
N ASP A 170 -6.33 18.20 -12.57
CA ASP A 170 -6.65 19.29 -13.53
C ASP A 170 -7.91 18.96 -14.35
N ALA A 171 -8.17 17.67 -14.62
CA ALA A 171 -9.37 17.20 -15.28
C ALA A 171 -10.62 17.15 -14.35
N GLY A 172 -10.46 17.43 -13.06
CA GLY A 172 -11.56 17.46 -12.10
C GLY A 172 -11.95 16.09 -11.55
N ILE A 173 -11.07 15.08 -11.64
CA ILE A 173 -11.26 13.80 -10.93
C ILE A 173 -11.14 14.05 -9.43
N PRO A 174 -12.11 13.63 -8.59
CA PRO A 174 -12.12 13.91 -7.15
C PRO A 174 -11.13 13.00 -6.38
N VAL A 175 -9.84 13.15 -6.66
CA VAL A 175 -8.78 12.33 -6.06
C VAL A 175 -8.59 12.68 -4.59
N VAL A 176 -8.69 11.68 -3.70
CA VAL A 176 -8.48 11.87 -2.25
C VAL A 176 -7.13 11.34 -1.76
N SER A 177 -6.52 10.40 -2.47
CA SER A 177 -5.23 9.78 -2.12
C SER A 177 -4.47 9.28 -3.33
N ASN A 178 -3.14 9.12 -3.19
CA ASN A 178 -2.32 8.36 -4.13
C ASN A 178 -1.47 7.36 -3.33
N GLN A 179 -1.65 6.07 -3.60
CA GLN A 179 -0.85 5.02 -2.98
C GLN A 179 0.47 4.87 -3.72
N ALA A 180 1.60 5.08 -3.01
CA ALA A 180 2.94 5.15 -3.60
C ALA A 180 3.95 4.32 -2.82
N GLN A 181 4.93 3.73 -3.54
CA GLN A 181 6.06 3.07 -2.90
C GLN A 181 6.96 4.12 -2.24
N TYR A 182 7.16 3.96 -0.92
CA TYR A 182 7.97 4.89 -0.15
C TYR A 182 8.58 4.20 1.07
N SER A 183 9.88 4.35 1.26
CA SER A 183 10.61 3.84 2.41
C SER A 183 11.76 4.77 2.80
N VAL A 184 12.45 4.47 3.88
CA VAL A 184 13.58 5.30 4.35
C VAL A 184 14.67 5.50 3.29
N PHE A 185 14.79 4.63 2.30
CA PHE A 185 15.78 4.71 1.23
C PHE A 185 15.20 4.80 -0.20
N ASP A 186 13.96 4.38 -0.43
CA ASP A 186 13.25 4.69 -1.68
C ASP A 186 12.51 6.00 -1.50
N ARG A 187 13.19 7.10 -1.77
CA ARG A 187 12.71 8.47 -1.54
C ARG A 187 12.21 9.15 -2.82
N ARG A 188 11.89 8.36 -3.87
CA ARG A 188 11.35 8.92 -5.13
C ARG A 188 10.14 9.83 -4.92
N PRO A 189 9.16 9.54 -4.01
CA PRO A 189 8.05 10.45 -3.77
C PRO A 189 8.45 11.84 -3.24
N GLU A 190 9.61 11.97 -2.58
CA GLU A 190 10.08 13.25 -2.02
C GLU A 190 10.50 14.26 -3.11
N ARG A 191 10.71 13.81 -4.35
CA ARG A 191 11.16 14.71 -5.43
C ARG A 191 10.10 15.78 -5.73
N THR A 192 8.86 15.35 -5.96
CA THR A 192 7.77 16.26 -6.32
C THR A 192 6.41 15.80 -5.79
N LEU A 193 6.19 14.47 -5.62
CA LEU A 193 4.88 13.92 -5.33
C LEU A 193 4.33 14.36 -3.97
N LEU A 194 5.16 14.36 -2.92
CA LEU A 194 4.71 14.72 -1.58
C LEU A 194 4.31 16.19 -1.48
N ASP A 195 5.07 17.08 -2.14
CA ASP A 195 4.77 18.51 -2.19
C ASP A 195 3.48 18.78 -2.94
N TYR A 196 3.36 18.23 -4.15
CA TYR A 196 2.13 18.34 -4.95
C TYR A 196 0.90 17.82 -4.18
N SER A 197 1.02 16.67 -3.56
CA SER A 197 -0.05 16.05 -2.79
C SER A 197 -0.50 16.93 -1.61
N ALA A 198 0.47 17.50 -0.87
CA ALA A 198 0.17 18.39 0.25
C ALA A 198 -0.53 19.68 -0.20
N GLU A 199 -0.08 20.30 -1.30
CA GLU A 199 -0.67 21.52 -1.86
C GLU A 199 -2.12 21.33 -2.29
N HIS A 200 -2.47 20.13 -2.79
CA HIS A 200 -3.82 19.80 -3.26
C HIS A 200 -4.68 19.09 -2.19
N GLY A 201 -4.11 18.83 -1.00
CA GLY A 201 -4.81 18.14 0.09
C GLY A 201 -5.15 16.69 -0.25
N ILE A 202 -4.27 16.05 -1.02
CA ILE A 202 -4.31 14.63 -1.37
C ILE A 202 -3.39 13.90 -0.39
N TYR A 203 -3.86 12.79 0.19
CA TYR A 203 -3.00 11.98 1.04
C TYR A 203 -2.12 11.03 0.23
N THR A 204 -0.85 10.95 0.60
CA THR A 204 0.03 9.88 0.15
C THR A 204 -0.17 8.67 1.07
N PHE A 205 -0.51 7.52 0.49
CA PHE A 205 -0.57 6.24 1.18
C PHE A 205 0.70 5.46 0.85
N ALA A 206 1.59 5.31 1.83
CA ALA A 206 2.91 4.72 1.59
C ALA A 206 2.88 3.20 1.76
N TYR A 207 3.32 2.47 0.74
CA TYR A 207 3.59 1.05 0.86
C TYR A 207 5.07 0.74 0.66
N GLY A 208 5.51 -0.45 1.09
CA GLY A 208 6.91 -0.84 1.00
C GLY A 208 7.80 -0.24 2.09
N THR A 209 7.23 0.33 3.13
CA THR A 209 7.96 0.97 4.25
C THR A 209 8.93 0.01 4.94
N LEU A 210 8.68 -1.30 4.90
CA LEU A 210 9.50 -2.36 5.48
C LEU A 210 10.41 -3.06 4.47
N ALA A 211 10.44 -2.59 3.21
CA ALA A 211 11.27 -3.17 2.15
C ALA A 211 11.11 -4.70 2.03
N GLY A 212 9.87 -5.20 1.93
CA GLY A 212 9.60 -6.64 1.87
C GLY A 212 9.93 -7.40 3.16
N GLY A 213 10.09 -6.69 4.27
CA GLY A 213 10.44 -7.23 5.57
C GLY A 213 11.95 -7.27 5.85
N PHE A 214 12.79 -6.67 4.99
CA PHE A 214 14.24 -6.56 5.21
C PHE A 214 14.61 -5.56 6.32
N LEU A 215 13.76 -4.57 6.61
CA LEU A 215 13.93 -3.65 7.74
C LEU A 215 13.47 -4.32 9.05
N ALA A 216 14.23 -5.30 9.51
CA ALA A 216 13.96 -6.05 10.71
C ALA A 216 15.25 -6.57 11.36
N GLU A 217 15.25 -6.76 12.69
CA GLU A 217 16.37 -7.21 13.51
C GLU A 217 16.99 -8.52 13.02
N ARG A 218 16.17 -9.43 12.48
CA ARG A 218 16.63 -10.74 12.00
C ARG A 218 17.67 -10.68 10.88
N TYR A 219 17.76 -9.54 10.18
CA TYR A 219 18.73 -9.35 9.09
C TYR A 219 20.01 -8.64 9.52
N MET A 220 20.12 -8.19 10.78
CA MET A 220 21.34 -7.57 11.29
C MET A 220 22.51 -8.55 11.29
N GLY A 221 23.62 -8.15 10.66
CA GLY A 221 24.83 -8.99 10.56
C GLY A 221 24.68 -10.21 9.66
N LYS A 222 23.64 -10.28 8.84
CA LYS A 222 23.41 -11.40 7.90
C LYS A 222 23.94 -11.08 6.51
N GLU A 223 24.43 -12.11 5.83
CA GLU A 223 24.57 -12.07 4.38
C GLU A 223 23.20 -12.12 3.71
N TYR A 224 23.13 -11.67 2.46
CA TYR A 224 21.89 -11.77 1.71
C TYR A 224 21.60 -13.23 1.36
N GLU A 225 20.39 -13.67 1.70
CA GLU A 225 19.87 -14.99 1.38
C GLU A 225 18.85 -14.90 0.24
N ALA A 226 18.61 -16.01 -0.46
CA ALA A 226 17.64 -16.09 -1.54
C ALA A 226 16.23 -15.66 -1.05
N PRO A 227 15.46 -14.91 -1.87
CA PRO A 227 14.17 -14.41 -1.47
C PRO A 227 13.15 -15.54 -1.33
N GLU A 228 12.33 -15.46 -0.29
CA GLU A 228 11.24 -16.40 0.00
C GLU A 228 9.89 -15.93 -0.58
N THR A 229 9.78 -14.64 -0.91
CA THR A 229 8.55 -14.01 -1.37
C THR A 229 8.79 -13.09 -2.55
N ARG A 230 7.74 -12.83 -3.33
CA ARG A 230 7.79 -11.85 -4.43
C ARG A 230 8.11 -10.44 -3.94
N SER A 231 7.65 -10.08 -2.73
CA SER A 231 8.05 -8.83 -2.08
C SER A 231 9.56 -8.72 -1.94
N GLN A 232 10.20 -9.75 -1.41
CA GLN A 232 11.66 -9.74 -1.22
C GLN A 232 12.41 -9.63 -2.56
N VAL A 233 11.96 -10.34 -3.60
CA VAL A 233 12.52 -10.21 -4.96
C VAL A 233 12.47 -8.75 -5.43
N LYS A 234 11.30 -8.10 -5.30
CA LYS A 234 11.12 -6.70 -5.70
C LYS A 234 11.99 -5.74 -4.89
N TYR A 235 11.89 -5.83 -3.56
CA TYR A 235 12.55 -4.85 -2.69
C TYR A 235 14.06 -5.04 -2.61
N MET A 236 14.59 -6.22 -2.91
CA MET A 236 16.04 -6.39 -3.05
C MET A 236 16.58 -5.55 -4.21
N GLN A 237 15.85 -5.45 -5.33
CA GLN A 237 16.26 -4.58 -6.44
C GLN A 237 16.24 -3.09 -6.03
N ILE A 238 15.25 -2.66 -5.25
CA ILE A 238 15.19 -1.30 -4.70
C ILE A 238 16.38 -1.03 -3.76
N ILE A 239 16.74 -2.01 -2.91
CA ILE A 239 17.92 -1.92 -2.04
C ILE A 239 19.20 -1.79 -2.88
N GLU A 240 19.36 -2.59 -3.95
CA GLU A 240 20.52 -2.53 -4.83
C GLU A 240 20.62 -1.21 -5.58
N ASP A 241 19.50 -0.66 -6.03
CA ASP A 241 19.44 0.65 -6.74
C ASP A 241 19.57 1.85 -5.80
N SER A 242 19.67 1.62 -4.49
CA SER A 242 19.85 2.67 -3.46
C SER A 242 21.12 2.45 -2.65
N LEU A 243 21.01 1.90 -1.46
CA LEU A 243 22.15 1.78 -0.52
C LEU A 243 22.93 0.46 -0.64
N GLY A 244 22.45 -0.49 -1.44
CA GLY A 244 22.98 -1.84 -1.52
C GLY A 244 22.85 -2.63 -0.23
N TRP A 245 23.16 -3.94 -0.25
CA TRP A 245 23.07 -4.75 0.96
C TRP A 245 24.02 -4.28 2.07
N ASN A 246 25.24 -3.84 1.71
CA ASN A 246 26.19 -3.31 2.67
C ASN A 246 25.69 -2.01 3.36
N GLY A 247 25.05 -1.12 2.62
CA GLY A 247 24.43 0.09 3.17
C GLY A 247 23.24 -0.27 4.07
N MET A 248 22.45 -1.28 3.68
CA MET A 248 21.36 -1.82 4.48
C MET A 248 21.87 -2.34 5.83
N GLN A 249 22.99 -3.11 5.85
CA GLN A 249 23.61 -3.59 7.06
C GLN A 249 24.14 -2.49 7.98
N LYS A 250 24.45 -1.31 7.44
CA LYS A 250 24.83 -0.12 8.22
C LYS A 250 23.62 0.69 8.69
N LEU A 251 22.51 0.69 7.95
CA LEU A 251 21.25 1.35 8.32
C LEU A 251 20.57 0.64 9.51
N LEU A 252 20.54 -0.69 9.50
CA LEU A 252 19.85 -1.47 10.54
C LEU A 252 20.29 -1.12 11.95
N PRO A 253 21.60 -0.99 12.30
CA PRO A 253 22.05 -0.54 13.62
C PRO A 253 21.57 0.89 13.98
N VAL A 254 21.48 1.79 13.02
CA VAL A 254 20.96 3.16 13.26
C VAL A 254 19.50 3.10 13.69
N LEU A 255 18.68 2.37 12.93
CA LEU A 255 17.26 2.17 13.27
C LEU A 255 17.07 1.41 14.57
N LYS A 256 17.96 0.43 14.85
CA LYS A 256 17.93 -0.37 16.10
C LYS A 256 18.22 0.48 17.32
N ALA A 257 19.19 1.38 17.26
CA ALA A 257 19.49 2.28 18.37
C ALA A 257 18.29 3.15 18.75
N ILE A 258 17.56 3.67 17.75
CA ILE A 258 16.32 4.42 17.96
C ILE A 258 15.22 3.49 18.51
N ALA A 259 15.07 2.29 17.95
CA ALA A 259 14.09 1.31 18.39
C ALA A 259 14.25 0.93 19.86
N ASP A 260 15.50 0.77 20.32
CA ASP A 260 15.84 0.46 21.70
C ASP A 260 15.45 1.58 22.67
N ASN A 261 15.64 2.85 22.26
CA ASN A 261 15.23 4.01 23.08
C ASN A 261 13.72 4.03 23.35
N HIS A 262 12.92 3.56 22.38
CA HIS A 262 11.45 3.55 22.47
C HIS A 262 10.87 2.19 22.90
N GLY A 263 11.69 1.14 23.05
CA GLY A 263 11.21 -0.21 23.37
C GLY A 263 10.36 -0.84 22.26
N VAL A 264 10.64 -0.50 21.00
CA VAL A 264 9.93 -0.96 19.79
C VAL A 264 10.88 -1.71 18.84
N THR A 265 10.40 -2.07 17.65
CA THR A 265 11.20 -2.77 16.62
C THR A 265 11.74 -1.81 15.56
N ILE A 266 12.79 -2.25 14.82
CA ILE A 266 13.28 -1.55 13.62
C ILE A 266 12.13 -1.25 12.65
N ALA A 267 11.21 -2.20 12.48
CA ALA A 267 10.04 -2.05 11.60
C ALA A 267 9.13 -0.90 12.05
N ASN A 268 8.91 -0.73 13.36
CA ASN A 268 8.12 0.38 13.87
C ASN A 268 8.81 1.73 13.61
N VAL A 269 10.12 1.83 13.83
CA VAL A 269 10.88 3.06 13.57
C VAL A 269 10.83 3.43 12.08
N ALA A 270 11.10 2.48 11.18
CA ALA A 270 11.06 2.72 9.73
C ALA A 270 9.66 3.16 9.26
N THR A 271 8.62 2.53 9.79
CA THR A 271 7.23 2.87 9.46
C THR A 271 6.86 4.25 10.00
N GLN A 272 7.23 4.55 11.25
CA GLN A 272 6.96 5.82 11.91
C GLN A 272 7.69 6.98 11.22
N TYR A 273 8.93 6.75 10.76
CA TYR A 273 9.67 7.75 9.98
C TYR A 273 8.90 8.18 8.72
N ILE A 274 8.30 7.23 8.00
CA ILE A 274 7.49 7.52 6.81
C ILE A 274 6.16 8.21 7.17
N LEU A 275 5.50 7.79 8.26
CA LEU A 275 4.27 8.43 8.74
C LEU A 275 4.46 9.91 9.11
N ASN A 276 5.66 10.33 9.47
CA ASN A 276 5.98 11.72 9.81
C ASN A 276 6.31 12.59 8.59
N GLN A 277 6.33 12.01 7.38
CA GLN A 277 6.62 12.80 6.18
C GLN A 277 5.39 13.59 5.71
N LYS A 278 5.67 14.69 5.00
CA LYS A 278 4.66 15.59 4.43
C LYS A 278 3.64 14.80 3.59
N SER A 279 2.39 15.14 3.68
CA SER A 279 1.24 14.52 3.00
C SER A 279 1.00 13.02 3.28
N VAL A 280 1.85 12.33 4.03
CA VAL A 280 1.63 10.90 4.33
C VAL A 280 0.48 10.75 5.32
N GLY A 281 -0.68 10.31 4.81
CA GLY A 281 -1.87 10.04 5.61
C GLY A 281 -1.82 8.67 6.28
N ALA A 282 -1.30 7.67 5.57
CA ALA A 282 -1.24 6.30 6.06
C ALA A 282 -0.08 5.51 5.46
N VAL A 283 0.26 4.41 6.13
CA VAL A 283 1.19 3.38 5.66
C VAL A 283 0.49 2.03 5.57
N MET A 284 0.85 1.22 4.56
CA MET A 284 0.39 -0.14 4.40
C MET A 284 1.36 -1.08 5.08
N VAL A 285 0.89 -1.81 6.09
CA VAL A 285 1.65 -2.83 6.80
C VAL A 285 0.99 -4.18 6.59
N GLY A 286 1.77 -5.16 6.14
CA GLY A 286 1.25 -6.49 5.87
C GLY A 286 0.81 -7.21 7.15
N THR A 287 -0.39 -7.80 7.10
CA THR A 287 -0.95 -8.61 8.17
C THR A 287 -1.30 -9.98 7.63
N ARG A 288 -0.30 -10.84 7.55
CA ARG A 288 -0.44 -12.20 7.03
C ARG A 288 -0.93 -13.20 8.10
N ASN A 289 -0.65 -12.91 9.36
CA ASN A 289 -0.97 -13.74 10.51
C ASN A 289 -0.94 -12.92 11.81
N SER A 290 -1.35 -13.53 12.92
CA SER A 290 -1.44 -12.91 14.25
C SER A 290 -0.10 -12.51 14.88
N ARG A 291 1.03 -13.10 14.43
CA ARG A 291 2.36 -12.89 15.08
C ARG A 291 2.82 -11.44 15.13
N HIS A 292 2.43 -10.61 14.15
CA HIS A 292 2.88 -9.22 14.04
C HIS A 292 1.83 -8.20 14.46
N VAL A 293 0.61 -8.63 14.83
CA VAL A 293 -0.48 -7.71 15.21
C VAL A 293 0.00 -6.75 16.29
N LYS A 294 0.48 -7.28 17.42
CA LYS A 294 0.95 -6.45 18.54
C LYS A 294 2.05 -5.48 18.12
N SER A 295 3.04 -5.92 17.37
CA SER A 295 4.13 -5.05 16.90
C SER A 295 3.61 -3.98 15.93
N ASN A 296 2.73 -4.32 14.99
CA ASN A 296 2.16 -3.34 14.06
C ASN A 296 1.40 -2.24 14.80
N LEU A 297 0.67 -2.58 15.87
CA LEU A 297 -0.07 -1.62 16.71
C LEU A 297 0.86 -0.63 17.42
N GLN A 298 2.04 -1.07 17.86
CA GLN A 298 3.03 -0.23 18.54
C GLN A 298 3.56 0.92 17.68
N THR A 299 3.44 0.83 16.34
CA THR A 299 3.86 1.91 15.42
C THR A 299 3.24 3.27 15.78
N LEU A 300 2.04 3.32 16.34
CA LEU A 300 1.34 4.57 16.70
C LEU A 300 1.41 4.90 18.20
N GLU A 301 2.19 4.15 18.99
CA GLU A 301 2.31 4.33 20.45
C GLU A 301 3.51 5.19 20.87
N PHE A 302 4.36 5.58 19.94
CA PHE A 302 5.50 6.46 20.15
C PHE A 302 5.61 7.51 19.04
N ASP A 303 6.41 8.53 19.25
CA ASP A 303 6.76 9.52 18.24
C ASP A 303 8.29 9.63 18.15
N LEU A 304 8.82 9.75 16.91
CA LEU A 304 10.24 10.05 16.70
C LEU A 304 10.50 11.52 17.02
N THR A 305 11.61 11.79 17.70
CA THR A 305 12.08 13.16 17.91
C THR A 305 12.67 13.75 16.61
N ASP A 306 12.81 15.08 16.56
CA ASP A 306 13.44 15.76 15.41
C ASP A 306 14.90 15.29 15.23
N GLU A 307 15.62 15.00 16.31
CA GLU A 307 16.98 14.46 16.28
C GLU A 307 17.02 13.06 15.69
N GLU A 308 16.08 12.19 16.06
CA GLU A 308 15.98 10.83 15.50
C GLU A 308 15.58 10.86 14.02
N MET A 309 14.61 11.71 13.64
CA MET A 309 14.27 11.96 12.25
C MET A 309 15.48 12.43 11.45
N LYS A 310 16.26 13.36 12.02
CA LYS A 310 17.48 13.87 11.41
C LYS A 310 18.57 12.79 11.32
N MET A 311 18.75 11.95 12.33
CA MET A 311 19.72 10.86 12.32
C MET A 311 19.47 9.87 11.17
N ILE A 312 18.21 9.50 10.95
CA ILE A 312 17.83 8.63 9.83
C ILE A 312 18.10 9.36 8.50
N ARG A 313 17.70 10.63 8.38
CA ARG A 313 17.90 11.45 7.19
C ARG A 313 19.37 11.60 6.84
N ASP A 314 20.20 12.00 7.79
CA ASP A 314 21.65 12.20 7.58
C ASP A 314 22.36 10.89 7.15
N PHE A 315 21.86 9.75 7.59
CA PHE A 315 22.37 8.47 7.16
C PHE A 315 22.00 8.16 5.71
N VAL A 316 20.71 8.23 5.37
CA VAL A 316 20.24 7.83 4.03
C VAL A 316 20.62 8.83 2.93
N ASP A 317 20.89 10.09 3.27
CA ASP A 317 21.37 11.12 2.34
C ASP A 317 22.81 10.86 1.84
N GLN A 318 23.55 9.95 2.48
CA GLN A 318 24.86 9.48 1.99
C GLN A 318 24.73 8.51 0.81
N TYR A 319 23.53 8.05 0.51
CA TYR A 319 23.26 7.05 -0.53
C TYR A 319 22.28 7.61 -1.58
N PRO A 320 22.37 7.12 -2.83
CA PRO A 320 21.38 7.47 -3.84
C PRO A 320 19.99 6.94 -3.43
N THR A 321 18.95 7.56 -3.95
CA THR A 321 17.62 6.95 -4.06
C THR A 321 17.46 6.36 -5.45
N PRO A 322 16.61 5.35 -5.68
CA PRO A 322 16.37 4.82 -7.01
C PRO A 322 16.03 5.95 -8.01
N GLU A 323 16.45 5.78 -9.26
CA GLU A 323 16.24 6.79 -10.30
C GLU A 323 14.75 6.92 -10.68
N GLY A 324 14.41 8.03 -11.38
CA GLY A 324 13.09 8.28 -11.93
C GLY A 324 12.06 8.75 -10.89
N GLU A 325 10.83 8.89 -11.34
CA GLU A 325 9.68 9.24 -10.54
C GLU A 325 9.06 8.02 -9.84
N CYS A 326 8.00 8.25 -9.06
CA CYS A 326 7.27 7.19 -8.39
C CYS A 326 6.84 6.11 -9.36
N TYR A 327 7.25 4.86 -9.11
CA TYR A 327 6.93 3.66 -9.89
C TYR A 327 7.43 3.67 -11.36
N GLU A 328 8.36 4.55 -11.72
CA GLU A 328 8.88 4.63 -13.10
C GLU A 328 9.71 3.42 -13.48
N LEU A 329 10.62 2.98 -12.61
CA LEU A 329 11.43 1.78 -12.83
C LEU A 329 10.58 0.53 -13.04
N GLU A 330 9.49 0.40 -12.28
CA GLU A 330 8.56 -0.71 -12.38
C GLU A 330 7.81 -0.72 -13.72
N ARG A 331 7.59 0.45 -14.34
CA ARG A 331 6.98 0.59 -15.67
C ARG A 331 7.98 0.37 -16.81
N THR A 332 9.18 0.92 -16.69
CA THR A 332 10.10 1.09 -17.82
C THR A 332 11.23 0.08 -17.82
N SER A 333 11.79 -0.29 -16.68
CA SER A 333 12.96 -1.15 -16.58
C SER A 333 12.63 -2.63 -16.80
N PRO A 334 13.28 -3.33 -17.73
CA PRO A 334 13.10 -4.77 -17.92
C PRO A 334 13.40 -5.59 -16.66
N ARG A 335 14.30 -5.12 -15.78
CA ARG A 335 14.68 -5.77 -14.54
C ARG A 335 13.49 -5.86 -13.57
N TYR A 336 12.62 -4.85 -13.53
CA TYR A 336 11.44 -4.81 -12.69
C TYR A 336 10.21 -5.46 -13.31
N LYS A 337 10.03 -5.36 -14.63
CA LYS A 337 8.85 -5.87 -15.35
C LYS A 337 8.58 -7.36 -15.13
N GLY A 338 9.62 -8.18 -14.96
CA GLY A 338 9.46 -9.63 -14.75
C GLY A 338 8.91 -10.04 -13.39
N ILE A 339 8.83 -9.10 -12.42
CA ILE A 339 8.36 -9.37 -11.06
C ILE A 339 6.85 -9.09 -10.93
N ILE A 340 6.35 -8.16 -11.74
CA ILE A 340 4.99 -7.64 -11.64
C ILE A 340 4.07 -8.46 -12.54
N LEU A 341 2.96 -8.94 -11.98
CA LEU A 341 1.91 -9.64 -12.72
C LEU A 341 0.90 -8.62 -13.22
N THR A 342 0.71 -8.54 -14.53
CA THR A 342 -0.05 -7.47 -15.19
C THR A 342 -1.41 -7.91 -15.72
N ASP A 343 -1.70 -9.23 -15.74
CA ASP A 343 -2.88 -9.81 -16.37
C ASP A 343 -3.51 -10.81 -15.40
N ARG A 344 -4.32 -10.30 -14.45
CA ARG A 344 -4.93 -11.08 -13.37
C ARG A 344 -6.44 -10.96 -13.27
N ASN A 345 -7.03 -9.98 -13.93
CA ASN A 345 -8.47 -9.78 -13.93
C ASN A 345 -9.20 -10.71 -14.92
N ASN A 346 -8.51 -11.19 -15.95
CA ASN A 346 -9.05 -12.12 -16.93
C ASN A 346 -8.89 -13.60 -16.54
N VAL A 347 -8.21 -13.90 -15.43
CA VAL A 347 -8.13 -15.27 -14.91
C VAL A 347 -9.47 -15.62 -14.28
N GLU A 348 -10.24 -16.49 -14.90
CA GLU A 348 -11.41 -17.13 -14.28
C GLU A 348 -10.93 -17.93 -13.06
N ASN A 349 -11.41 -17.56 -11.87
CA ASN A 349 -11.20 -18.30 -10.62
C ASN A 349 -12.30 -19.34 -10.44
#